data_3c7515e3382462b8bdaef37b6f75fe22
#
_entry.id   3c7515e3382462b8bdaef37b6f75fe22
#
_cell.length_a   1.000
_cell.length_b   1.000
_cell.length_c   1.000
_cell.angle_alpha   90.00
_cell.angle_beta   90.00
_cell.angle_gamma   90.00
#
_symmetry.space_group_name_H-M   'P 1'
#
loop_
_entity.id
_entity.type
_entity.pdbx_description
1 polymer ?
#
loop_
_entity_poly.entity_id
_entity_poly.type
_entity_poly.pdbx_seq_one_letter_code
_entity_poly.pdbx_strand_id
1 'polypeptide(L)'
;MAQLKHPIQEAERYLQNARKLLSEKAEKDGDFYNDGKYVKMAGNTAWNGVLVALDAVLGVRENLKKGQRLDFKDYQAAIVKKDSKMNKYLLNAYDLLHKSLGYDGVTDYHVVQKSLNHAKIIIDWAKQNYTAKPL
;
A
#
# COMPACT_ATOMS: atom_id res chain seq x y z
N MET A 1 -4.29 -5.33 21.91
CA MET A 1 -4.26 -4.41 20.77
C MET A 1 -5.65 -4.30 20.15
N ALA A 2 -6.13 -3.09 19.98
CA ALA A 2 -7.47 -2.91 19.40
C ALA A 2 -7.49 -3.41 17.96
N GLN A 3 -8.49 -4.23 17.64
CA GLN A 3 -8.73 -4.61 16.25
C GLN A 3 -9.26 -3.40 15.50
N LEU A 4 -8.80 -3.24 14.25
CA LEU A 4 -9.34 -2.21 13.38
C LEU A 4 -10.79 -2.57 13.03
N LYS A 5 -11.73 -1.69 13.40
CA LYS A 5 -13.16 -1.91 13.11
C LYS A 5 -13.45 -1.84 11.62
N HIS A 6 -12.69 -1.02 10.91
CA HIS A 6 -12.86 -0.78 9.48
C HIS A 6 -11.52 -0.77 8.78
N PRO A 7 -10.88 -1.96 8.62
CA PRO A 7 -9.52 -2.02 8.07
C PRO A 7 -9.41 -1.45 6.65
N ILE A 8 -10.44 -1.60 5.83
CA ILE A 8 -10.41 -1.04 4.48
C ILE A 8 -10.45 0.48 4.52
N GLN A 9 -11.28 1.06 5.39
CA GLN A 9 -11.30 2.52 5.58
C GLN A 9 -9.96 3.03 6.08
N GLU A 10 -9.31 2.28 6.97
CA GLU A 10 -7.98 2.64 7.45
C GLU A 10 -6.95 2.61 6.31
N ALA A 11 -7.00 1.59 5.45
CA ALA A 11 -6.14 1.53 4.26
C ALA A 11 -6.36 2.74 3.35
N GLU A 12 -7.62 3.12 3.14
CA GLU A 12 -7.97 4.30 2.34
C GLU A 12 -7.43 5.58 2.97
N ARG A 13 -7.45 5.68 4.30
CA ARG A 13 -6.86 6.83 5.02
C ARG A 13 -5.36 6.93 4.82
N TYR A 14 -4.64 5.79 4.85
CA TYR A 14 -3.21 5.79 4.55
C TYR A 14 -2.94 6.36 3.15
N LEU A 15 -3.70 5.93 2.16
CA LEU A 15 -3.53 6.43 0.79
C LEU A 15 -3.83 7.93 0.71
N GLN A 16 -4.90 8.37 1.37
CA GLN A 16 -5.27 9.79 1.43
C GLN A 16 -4.18 10.61 2.11
N ASN A 17 -3.61 10.10 3.20
CA ASN A 17 -2.51 10.79 3.90
C ASN A 17 -1.27 10.88 3.02
N ALA A 18 -0.97 9.84 2.23
CA ALA A 18 0.12 9.88 1.26
C ALA A 18 -0.09 11.02 0.25
N ARG A 19 -1.30 11.15 -0.29
CA ARG A 19 -1.63 12.21 -1.24
C ARG A 19 -1.50 13.60 -0.60
N LYS A 20 -1.88 13.74 0.66
CA LYS A 20 -1.74 15.01 1.40
C LYS A 20 -0.27 15.40 1.59
N LEU A 21 0.59 14.45 1.93
CA LEU A 21 2.02 14.72 2.05
C LEU A 21 2.59 15.31 0.77
N LEU A 22 2.14 14.79 -0.37
CA LEU A 22 2.61 15.28 -1.67
C LEU A 22 2.04 16.65 -2.00
N SER A 23 0.74 16.87 -1.81
CA SER A 23 0.09 18.14 -2.17
C SER A 23 0.44 19.27 -1.22
N GLU A 24 0.69 18.98 0.05
CA GLU A 24 0.91 20.02 1.07
C GLU A 24 2.39 20.26 1.37
N LYS A 25 3.26 19.25 1.20
CA LYS A 25 4.65 19.32 1.68
C LYS A 25 5.71 19.18 0.59
N ALA A 26 5.46 18.34 -0.44
CA ALA A 26 6.50 18.02 -1.41
C ALA A 26 6.75 19.14 -2.43
N GLU A 27 5.80 20.02 -2.63
CA GLU A 27 5.88 21.16 -3.56
C GLU A 27 6.21 20.73 -4.98
N LYS A 28 5.19 20.69 -5.81
CA LYS A 28 5.34 20.35 -7.23
C LYS A 28 5.86 21.54 -8.03
N ASP A 29 6.86 21.31 -8.86
CA ASP A 29 7.40 22.30 -9.79
C ASP A 29 7.47 21.65 -11.18
N GLY A 30 6.53 22.03 -12.07
CA GLY A 30 6.42 21.39 -13.37
C GLY A 30 6.10 19.91 -13.24
N ASP A 31 6.93 19.06 -13.82
CA ASP A 31 6.75 17.60 -13.81
C ASP A 31 7.45 16.91 -12.65
N PHE A 32 7.94 17.67 -11.67
CA PHE A 32 8.72 17.09 -10.57
C PHE A 32 8.27 17.67 -9.23
N TYR A 33 8.37 16.84 -8.20
CA TYR A 33 8.28 17.32 -6.82
C TYR A 33 9.65 17.86 -6.39
N ASN A 34 9.67 18.96 -5.63
CA ASN A 34 10.92 19.57 -5.19
C ASN A 34 11.59 18.79 -4.06
N ASP A 35 10.81 18.11 -3.21
CA ASP A 35 11.34 17.51 -2.01
C ASP A 35 11.12 15.99 -1.98
N GLY A 36 12.18 15.25 -2.33
CA GLY A 36 12.16 13.79 -2.34
C GLY A 36 11.92 13.14 -0.97
N LYS A 37 12.20 13.88 0.12
CA LYS A 37 11.92 13.39 1.47
C LYS A 37 10.43 13.10 1.64
N TYR A 38 9.57 14.00 1.18
CA TYR A 38 8.13 13.81 1.30
C TYR A 38 7.60 12.77 0.30
N VAL A 39 8.27 12.60 -0.84
CA VAL A 39 7.95 11.47 -1.73
C VAL A 39 8.24 10.14 -1.04
N LYS A 40 9.38 10.03 -0.34
CA LYS A 40 9.69 8.82 0.44
C LYS A 40 8.63 8.55 1.50
N MET A 41 8.23 9.56 2.24
CA MET A 41 7.19 9.44 3.27
C MET A 41 5.86 8.99 2.66
N ALA A 42 5.49 9.59 1.55
CA ALA A 42 4.23 9.25 0.86
C ALA A 42 4.26 7.81 0.34
N GLY A 43 5.37 7.38 -0.25
CA GLY A 43 5.52 6.01 -0.74
C GLY A 43 5.38 4.98 0.37
N ASN A 44 6.06 5.20 1.48
CA ASN A 44 5.99 4.30 2.63
C ASN A 44 4.59 4.30 3.27
N THR A 45 3.95 5.46 3.34
CA THR A 45 2.59 5.58 3.87
C THR A 45 1.60 4.82 2.99
N ALA A 46 1.66 5.00 1.67
CA ALA A 46 0.78 4.28 0.74
C ALA A 46 1.03 2.77 0.78
N TRP A 47 2.30 2.35 0.87
CA TRP A 47 2.63 0.94 0.98
C TRP A 47 2.04 0.33 2.26
N ASN A 48 2.13 1.04 3.39
CA ASN A 48 1.50 0.59 4.62
C ASN A 48 -0.02 0.43 4.46
N GLY A 49 -0.66 1.33 3.70
CA GLY A 49 -2.07 1.21 3.38
C GLY A 49 -2.39 -0.06 2.60
N VAL A 50 -1.54 -0.41 1.62
CA VAL A 50 -1.67 -1.65 0.87
C VAL A 50 -1.58 -2.86 1.80
N LEU A 51 -0.60 -2.86 2.71
CA LEU A 51 -0.42 -3.96 3.66
C LEU A 51 -1.62 -4.10 4.61
N VAL A 52 -2.17 -2.99 5.09
CA VAL A 52 -3.38 -3.01 5.93
C VAL A 52 -4.54 -3.66 5.18
N ALA A 53 -4.74 -3.28 3.92
CA ALA A 53 -5.81 -3.85 3.09
C ALA A 53 -5.60 -5.35 2.85
N LEU A 54 -4.38 -5.76 2.56
CA LEU A 54 -4.05 -7.17 2.32
C LEU A 54 -4.21 -8.01 3.59
N ASP A 55 -3.79 -7.48 4.73
CA ASP A 55 -3.99 -8.16 6.02
C ASP A 55 -5.47 -8.44 6.28
N ALA A 56 -6.33 -7.49 5.92
CA ALA A 56 -7.78 -7.63 6.14
C ALA A 56 -8.41 -8.72 5.28
N VAL A 57 -7.87 -8.95 4.08
CA VAL A 57 -8.49 -9.86 3.10
C VAL A 57 -7.81 -11.23 3.05
N LEU A 58 -6.48 -11.26 3.21
CA LEU A 58 -5.72 -12.49 3.00
C LEU A 58 -5.52 -13.32 4.28
N GLY A 59 -5.65 -12.71 5.44
CA GLY A 59 -5.53 -13.41 6.72
C GLY A 59 -4.15 -14.01 6.98
N VAL A 60 -3.09 -13.47 6.34
CA VAL A 60 -1.74 -14.04 6.47
C VAL A 60 -1.19 -13.96 7.90
N ARG A 61 -1.63 -12.97 8.68
CA ARG A 61 -1.16 -12.82 10.07
C ARG A 61 -1.76 -13.86 11.01
N GLU A 62 -2.89 -14.44 10.65
CA GLU A 62 -3.58 -15.42 11.50
C GLU A 62 -2.78 -16.71 11.68
N ASN A 63 -1.90 -17.02 10.72
CA ASN A 63 -1.09 -18.23 10.72
C ASN A 63 0.32 -18.00 11.23
N LEU A 64 0.63 -16.78 11.73
CA LEU A 64 1.95 -16.48 12.24
C LEU A 64 2.22 -17.19 13.57
N LYS A 65 3.37 -17.86 13.65
CA LYS A 65 3.89 -18.40 14.89
C LYS A 65 4.58 -17.28 15.67
N LYS A 66 4.65 -17.46 17.00
CA LYS A 66 5.33 -16.49 17.86
C LYS A 66 6.76 -16.24 17.37
N GLY A 67 7.12 -14.98 17.18
CA GLY A 67 8.44 -14.56 16.72
C GLY A 67 8.63 -14.61 15.21
N GLN A 68 7.65 -15.11 14.46
CA GLN A 68 7.72 -15.15 13.01
C GLN A 68 7.36 -13.79 12.41
N ARG A 69 8.11 -13.37 11.39
CA ARG A 69 7.83 -12.15 10.64
C ARG A 69 7.20 -12.48 9.30
N LEU A 70 6.26 -11.64 8.88
CA LEU A 70 5.76 -11.66 7.52
C LEU A 70 6.75 -10.98 6.59
N ASP A 71 6.98 -11.56 5.43
CA ASP A 71 7.71 -10.89 4.37
C ASP A 71 6.84 -10.79 3.11
N PHE A 72 7.38 -10.15 2.08
CA PHE A 72 6.64 -9.92 0.85
C PHE A 72 6.16 -11.23 0.20
N LYS A 73 6.96 -12.28 0.29
CA LYS A 73 6.62 -13.59 -0.31
C LYS A 73 5.35 -14.18 0.30
N ASP A 74 5.11 -13.93 1.57
CA ASP A 74 3.91 -14.42 2.24
C ASP A 74 2.65 -13.79 1.65
N TYR A 75 2.69 -12.47 1.43
CA TYR A 75 1.59 -11.76 0.77
C TYR A 75 1.41 -12.20 -0.67
N GLN A 76 2.51 -12.40 -1.39
CA GLN A 76 2.50 -12.81 -2.78
C GLN A 76 1.86 -14.20 -2.92
N ALA A 77 2.27 -15.16 -2.10
CA ALA A 77 1.71 -16.50 -2.12
C ALA A 77 0.21 -16.49 -1.83
N ALA A 78 -0.21 -15.69 -0.85
CA ALA A 78 -1.62 -15.61 -0.45
C ALA A 78 -2.48 -14.96 -1.55
N ILE A 79 -1.99 -13.89 -2.19
CA ILE A 79 -2.78 -13.20 -3.21
C ILE A 79 -2.89 -14.05 -4.49
N VAL A 80 -1.82 -14.76 -4.86
CA VAL A 80 -1.85 -15.68 -6.02
C VAL A 80 -2.91 -16.76 -5.80
N LYS A 81 -2.99 -17.28 -4.60
CA LYS A 81 -3.96 -18.31 -4.25
C LYS A 81 -5.40 -17.82 -4.32
N LYS A 82 -5.63 -16.57 -3.91
CA LYS A 82 -6.97 -15.98 -3.89
C LYS A 82 -7.37 -15.42 -5.26
N ASP A 83 -6.47 -14.72 -5.93
CA ASP A 83 -6.71 -14.09 -7.24
C ASP A 83 -5.37 -13.86 -7.93
N SER A 84 -4.98 -14.82 -8.75
CA SER A 84 -3.66 -14.80 -9.41
C SER A 84 -3.46 -13.56 -10.29
N LYS A 85 -4.53 -12.97 -10.80
CA LYS A 85 -4.45 -11.76 -11.64
C LYS A 85 -3.89 -10.57 -10.87
N MET A 86 -4.06 -10.57 -9.54
CA MET A 86 -3.61 -9.46 -8.71
C MET A 86 -2.11 -9.49 -8.42
N ASN A 87 -1.42 -10.60 -8.73
CA ASN A 87 0.01 -10.70 -8.45
C ASN A 87 0.83 -9.62 -9.13
N LYS A 88 0.53 -9.31 -10.40
CA LYS A 88 1.25 -8.26 -11.13
C LYS A 88 1.07 -6.88 -10.48
N TYR A 89 -0.14 -6.59 -9.98
CA TYR A 89 -0.39 -5.32 -9.30
C TYR A 89 0.35 -5.24 -7.97
N LEU A 90 0.43 -6.36 -7.26
CA LEU A 90 1.18 -6.41 -6.00
C LEU A 90 2.67 -6.22 -6.23
N LEU A 91 3.25 -6.90 -7.24
CA LEU A 91 4.66 -6.73 -7.59
C LEU A 91 4.95 -5.28 -8.00
N ASN A 92 4.11 -4.70 -8.83
CA ASN A 92 4.28 -3.31 -9.26
C ASN A 92 4.14 -2.33 -8.09
N ALA A 93 3.19 -2.55 -7.20
CA ALA A 93 3.03 -1.70 -6.02
C ALA A 93 4.26 -1.79 -5.11
N TYR A 94 4.79 -2.99 -4.90
CA TYR A 94 6.01 -3.17 -4.11
C TYR A 94 7.18 -2.41 -4.73
N ASP A 95 7.42 -2.59 -6.03
CA ASP A 95 8.53 -1.93 -6.71
C ASP A 95 8.37 -0.41 -6.75
N LEU A 96 7.15 0.08 -6.98
CA LEU A 96 6.91 1.51 -7.10
C LEU A 96 6.83 2.20 -5.73
N LEU A 97 6.01 1.67 -4.83
CA LEU A 97 5.75 2.35 -3.55
C LEU A 97 6.87 2.14 -2.54
N HIS A 98 7.33 0.91 -2.38
CA HIS A 98 8.33 0.58 -1.37
C HIS A 98 9.73 0.95 -1.83
N LYS A 99 10.08 0.66 -3.09
CA LYS A 99 11.42 0.89 -3.62
C LYS A 99 11.58 2.26 -4.28
N SER A 100 10.85 2.51 -5.37
CA SER A 100 11.06 3.75 -6.14
C SER A 100 10.71 5.00 -5.34
N LEU A 101 9.56 5.03 -4.69
CA LEU A 101 9.17 6.16 -3.85
C LEU A 101 9.78 6.05 -2.46
N GLY A 102 9.48 4.98 -1.75
CA GLY A 102 9.80 4.85 -0.33
C GLY A 102 11.30 4.79 -0.03
N TYR A 103 12.07 4.16 -0.90
CA TYR A 103 13.52 4.04 -0.72
C TYR A 103 14.27 5.12 -1.52
N ASP A 104 14.00 5.23 -2.81
CA ASP A 104 14.75 6.12 -3.70
C ASP A 104 14.24 7.56 -3.71
N GLY A 105 12.98 7.80 -3.36
CA GLY A 105 12.41 9.15 -3.37
C GLY A 105 12.31 9.76 -4.76
N VAL A 106 11.95 8.94 -5.75
CA VAL A 106 11.79 9.40 -7.13
C VAL A 106 10.80 10.56 -7.19
N THR A 107 11.21 11.69 -7.80
CA THR A 107 10.44 12.92 -7.77
C THR A 107 9.59 13.15 -9.01
N ASP A 108 9.69 12.30 -10.03
CA ASP A 108 8.89 12.41 -11.25
C ASP A 108 7.40 12.30 -10.92
N TYR A 109 6.65 13.36 -11.24
CA TYR A 109 5.23 13.45 -10.91
C TYR A 109 4.42 12.28 -11.47
N HIS A 110 4.69 11.90 -12.72
CA HIS A 110 3.91 10.85 -13.39
C HIS A 110 4.20 9.48 -12.77
N VAL A 111 5.44 9.23 -12.39
CA VAL A 111 5.81 7.99 -11.67
C VAL A 111 5.13 7.94 -10.31
N VAL A 112 5.12 9.07 -9.59
CA VAL A 112 4.47 9.14 -8.27
C VAL A 112 2.96 8.86 -8.39
N GLN A 113 2.28 9.49 -9.35
CA GLN A 113 0.84 9.29 -9.54
C GLN A 113 0.52 7.84 -9.94
N LYS A 114 1.31 7.27 -10.84
CA LYS A 114 1.17 5.86 -11.23
C LYS A 114 1.32 4.94 -10.03
N SER A 115 2.30 5.23 -9.17
CA SER A 115 2.55 4.43 -7.97
C SER A 115 1.36 4.44 -7.02
N LEU A 116 0.79 5.62 -6.78
CA LEU A 116 -0.39 5.76 -5.92
C LEU A 116 -1.61 5.08 -6.53
N ASN A 117 -1.74 5.09 -7.85
CA ASN A 117 -2.82 4.38 -8.53
C ASN A 117 -2.72 2.87 -8.32
N HIS A 118 -1.52 2.30 -8.29
CA HIS A 118 -1.34 0.89 -8.00
C HIS A 118 -1.80 0.55 -6.58
N ALA A 119 -1.50 1.44 -5.62
CA ALA A 119 -2.03 1.27 -4.26
C ALA A 119 -3.55 1.28 -4.27
N LYS A 120 -4.16 2.22 -4.99
CA LYS A 120 -5.61 2.33 -5.09
C LYS A 120 -6.24 1.07 -5.68
N ILE A 121 -5.65 0.51 -6.73
CA ILE A 121 -6.15 -0.71 -7.38
C ILE A 121 -6.22 -1.86 -6.36
N ILE A 122 -5.16 -2.03 -5.58
CA ILE A 122 -5.11 -3.12 -4.58
C ILE A 122 -6.11 -2.87 -3.46
N ILE A 123 -6.19 -1.64 -2.96
CA ILE A 123 -7.12 -1.30 -1.88
C ILE A 123 -8.58 -1.48 -2.35
N ASP A 124 -8.89 -1.07 -3.57
CA ASP A 124 -10.23 -1.25 -4.15
C ASP A 124 -10.57 -2.73 -4.32
N TRP A 125 -9.60 -3.54 -4.77
CA TRP A 125 -9.77 -4.98 -4.87
C TRP A 125 -10.04 -5.59 -3.48
N ALA A 126 -9.27 -5.17 -2.48
CA ALA A 126 -9.44 -5.65 -1.11
C ALA A 126 -10.82 -5.28 -0.57
N LYS A 127 -11.30 -4.07 -0.88
CA LYS A 127 -12.64 -3.62 -0.48
C LYS A 127 -13.73 -4.54 -1.04
N GLN A 128 -13.60 -4.94 -2.30
CA GLN A 128 -14.57 -5.82 -2.94
C GLN A 128 -14.54 -7.25 -2.39
N ASN A 129 -13.41 -7.67 -1.84
CA ASN A 129 -13.21 -9.04 -1.35
C ASN A 129 -13.23 -9.13 0.18
N TYR A 130 -13.42 -8.02 0.85
CA TYR A 130 -13.46 -7.99 2.31
C TYR A 130 -14.82 -8.45 2.81
N THR A 131 -14.77 -9.38 3.74
CA THR A 131 -15.97 -9.83 4.47
C THR A 131 -15.71 -9.64 5.95
N ALA A 132 -16.56 -8.83 6.61
CA ALA A 132 -16.45 -8.65 8.04
C ALA A 132 -16.69 -9.99 8.74
N LYS A 133 -15.81 -10.34 9.69
CA LYS A 133 -15.99 -11.56 10.47
C LYS A 133 -17.23 -11.41 11.35
N PRO A 134 -18.10 -12.41 11.40
CA PRO A 134 -19.22 -12.36 12.34
C PRO A 134 -18.70 -12.31 13.78
N LEU A 135 -19.42 -11.58 14.61
CA LEU A 135 -19.11 -11.47 16.03
C LEU A 135 -19.32 -12.81 16.74
#